data_cfaea84ef795859cd5b5f37bcc676cef
#
_entry.id   cfaea84ef795859cd5b5f37bcc676cef
#
_cell.length_a   1.000
_cell.length_b   1.000
_cell.length_c   1.000
_cell.angle_alpha   90.00
_cell.angle_beta   90.00
_cell.angle_gamma   90.00
#
_symmetry.space_group_name_H-M   'P 1'
#
loop_
_entity.id
_entity.type
_entity.pdbx_description
1 polymer ?
#
loop_
_entity_poly.entity_id
_entity_poly.type
_entity_poly.pdbx_seq_one_letter_code
_entity_poly.pdbx_strand_id
1 'polypeptide(L)'
;MNLNALESLVKYARGKLMDDMKSMDDKTEGIACRGLIPVYEQNHTYEAGDVRTHPVTGYPRECILGYDGTAHQDWTIDNRTLWKPWHSRKAEYALPYEAPTGAHDMYKDGEYMIWSDGKVKHCLEDTNFNPEEYPQAWEDA
;
A
#
# COMPACT_ATOMS: atom_id res chain seq x y z
N MET A 1 33.88 -0.83 2.33
CA MET A 1 32.89 -0.46 1.28
C MET A 1 32.81 1.05 1.22
N ASN A 2 32.91 1.64 0.03
CA ASN A 2 32.73 3.07 -0.15
C ASN A 2 31.26 3.44 -0.34
N LEU A 3 30.94 4.72 -0.23
CA LEU A 3 29.55 5.21 -0.36
C LEU A 3 28.92 4.88 -1.71
N ASN A 4 29.70 4.94 -2.80
CA ASN A 4 29.20 4.63 -4.14
C ASN A 4 28.79 3.16 -4.28
N ALA A 5 29.55 2.25 -3.70
CA ALA A 5 29.22 0.83 -3.69
C ALA A 5 27.96 0.56 -2.86
N LEU A 6 27.81 1.23 -1.72
CA LEU A 6 26.63 1.11 -0.87
C LEU A 6 25.39 1.65 -1.58
N GLU A 7 25.48 2.82 -2.20
CA GLU A 7 24.38 3.41 -2.97
C GLU A 7 23.94 2.50 -4.12
N SER A 8 24.88 1.91 -4.85
CA SER A 8 24.60 0.97 -5.94
C SER A 8 23.90 -0.28 -5.43
N LEU A 9 24.31 -0.82 -4.28
CA LEU A 9 23.69 -1.98 -3.66
C LEU A 9 22.24 -1.70 -3.23
N VAL A 10 22.00 -0.55 -2.59
CA VAL A 10 20.66 -0.13 -2.18
C VAL A 10 19.75 0.03 -3.40
N LYS A 11 20.24 0.67 -4.45
CA LYS A 11 19.49 0.84 -5.71
C LYS A 11 19.13 -0.50 -6.34
N TYR A 12 20.07 -1.45 -6.36
CA TYR A 12 19.83 -2.78 -6.88
C TYR A 12 18.77 -3.53 -6.05
N ALA A 13 18.90 -3.52 -4.73
CA ALA A 13 17.97 -4.17 -3.82
C ALA A 13 16.56 -3.59 -3.95
N ARG A 14 16.44 -2.26 -4.08
CA ARG A 14 15.17 -1.56 -4.27
C ARG A 14 14.51 -1.97 -5.59
N GLY A 15 15.27 -2.00 -6.69
CA GLY A 15 14.76 -2.40 -7.99
C GLY A 15 14.26 -3.84 -8.01
N LYS A 16 15.02 -4.75 -7.40
CA LYS A 16 14.63 -6.15 -7.29
C LYS A 16 13.37 -6.33 -6.45
N LEU A 17 13.26 -5.61 -5.33
CA LEU A 17 12.09 -5.63 -4.47
C LEU A 17 10.85 -5.15 -5.22
N MET A 18 10.97 -4.04 -5.99
CA MET A 18 9.87 -3.53 -6.78
C MET A 18 9.38 -4.53 -7.83
N ASP A 19 10.30 -5.22 -8.51
CA ASP A 19 9.94 -6.25 -9.48
C ASP A 19 9.24 -7.43 -8.82
N ASP A 20 9.76 -7.90 -7.69
CA ASP A 20 9.17 -9.01 -6.93
C ASP A 20 7.77 -8.65 -6.41
N MET A 21 7.56 -7.42 -5.95
CA MET A 21 6.28 -6.95 -5.42
C MET A 21 5.16 -6.95 -6.47
N LYS A 22 5.46 -6.72 -7.73
CA LYS A 22 4.46 -6.72 -8.80
C LYS A 22 3.78 -8.08 -8.98
N SER A 23 4.47 -9.16 -8.65
CA SER A 23 3.97 -10.54 -8.80
C SER A 23 3.47 -11.15 -7.49
N MET A 24 3.58 -10.46 -6.36
CA MET A 24 3.12 -10.96 -5.06
C MET A 24 1.61 -10.81 -4.90
N ASP A 25 0.94 -11.88 -4.49
CA ASP A 25 -0.47 -11.84 -4.07
C ASP A 25 -0.61 -11.30 -2.66
N ASP A 26 0.29 -11.72 -1.75
CA ASP A 26 0.34 -11.24 -0.37
C ASP A 26 1.35 -10.10 -0.24
N LYS A 27 0.87 -8.91 0.07
CA LYS A 27 1.68 -7.69 0.17
C LYS A 27 2.36 -7.50 1.53
N THR A 28 2.15 -8.41 2.48
CA THR A 28 2.64 -8.28 3.86
C THR A 28 4.17 -8.14 3.92
N GLU A 29 4.90 -8.94 3.15
CA GLU A 29 6.36 -8.85 3.09
C GLU A 29 6.83 -7.50 2.54
N GLY A 30 6.12 -6.96 1.55
CA GLY A 30 6.38 -5.64 1.02
C GLY A 30 6.16 -4.55 2.05
N ILE A 31 5.13 -4.68 2.88
CA ILE A 31 4.86 -3.74 3.98
C ILE A 31 5.99 -3.80 5.01
N ALA A 32 6.47 -4.99 5.34
CA ALA A 32 7.60 -5.16 6.26
C ALA A 32 8.87 -4.45 5.76
N CYS A 33 9.05 -4.39 4.44
CA CYS A 33 10.21 -3.76 3.79
C CYS A 33 9.88 -2.36 3.22
N ARG A 34 8.81 -1.71 3.67
CA ARG A 34 8.32 -0.47 3.06
C ARG A 34 9.31 0.69 3.04
N GLY A 35 10.30 0.66 3.91
CA GLY A 35 11.37 1.67 3.91
C GLY A 35 12.19 1.70 2.61
N LEU A 36 12.15 0.63 1.80
CA LEU A 36 12.80 0.56 0.50
C LEU A 36 11.93 1.06 -0.66
N ILE A 37 10.62 1.27 -0.42
CA ILE A 37 9.70 1.72 -1.45
C ILE A 37 9.93 3.20 -1.73
N PRO A 38 10.18 3.61 -3.00
CA PRO A 38 10.41 4.99 -3.33
C PRO A 38 9.16 5.84 -3.07
N VAL A 39 9.39 7.12 -2.75
CA VAL A 39 8.31 8.08 -2.53
C VAL A 39 7.68 8.46 -3.87
N TYR A 40 6.35 8.62 -3.87
CA TYR A 40 5.61 9.12 -5.02
C TYR A 40 6.14 10.48 -5.47
N GLU A 41 6.26 10.64 -6.79
CA GLU A 41 6.64 11.90 -7.44
C GLU A 41 5.52 12.37 -8.36
N GLN A 42 5.14 13.63 -8.21
CA GLN A 42 4.20 14.28 -9.12
C GLN A 42 4.81 14.45 -10.51
N ASN A 43 3.99 14.58 -11.54
CA ASN A 43 4.44 14.76 -12.93
C ASN A 43 5.34 13.61 -13.44
N HIS A 44 4.97 12.39 -13.09
CA HIS A 44 5.68 11.17 -13.44
C HIS A 44 4.71 10.18 -14.08
N THR A 45 5.21 9.34 -14.98
CA THR A 45 4.41 8.26 -15.58
C THR A 45 4.48 7.01 -14.72
N TYR A 46 3.31 6.44 -14.41
CA TYR A 46 3.21 5.21 -13.62
C TYR A 46 2.48 4.13 -14.40
N GLU A 47 2.85 2.90 -14.14
CA GLU A 47 2.23 1.70 -14.72
C GLU A 47 1.46 0.93 -13.65
N ALA A 48 0.45 0.16 -14.08
CA ALA A 48 -0.26 -0.73 -13.18
C ALA A 48 0.71 -1.69 -12.49
N GLY A 49 0.60 -1.83 -11.17
CA GLY A 49 1.49 -2.62 -10.35
C GLY A 49 2.65 -1.83 -9.72
N ASP A 50 2.92 -0.61 -10.17
CA ASP A 50 3.91 0.24 -9.52
C ASP A 50 3.49 0.55 -8.09
N VAL A 51 4.48 0.53 -7.17
CA VAL A 51 4.25 0.81 -5.75
C VAL A 51 5.07 2.03 -5.36
N ARG A 52 4.45 2.95 -4.64
CA ARG A 52 5.10 4.14 -4.11
C ARG A 52 4.64 4.45 -2.70
N THR A 53 5.52 5.05 -1.93
CA THR A 53 5.19 5.55 -0.60
C THR A 53 4.44 6.87 -0.72
N HIS A 54 3.30 6.97 -0.04
CA HIS A 54 2.55 8.23 0.02
C HIS A 54 3.40 9.28 0.77
N PRO A 55 3.60 10.49 0.19
CA PRO A 55 4.55 11.45 0.74
C PRO A 55 4.13 12.05 2.10
N VAL A 56 2.85 11.99 2.43
CA VAL A 56 2.33 12.52 3.69
C VAL A 56 2.16 11.42 4.73
N THR A 57 1.50 10.31 4.38
CA THR A 57 1.21 9.23 5.33
C THR A 57 2.39 8.32 5.59
N GLY A 58 3.32 8.18 4.63
CA GLY A 58 4.45 7.26 4.72
C GLY A 58 4.09 5.80 4.44
N TYR A 59 2.87 5.52 3.98
CA TYR A 59 2.41 4.16 3.71
C TYR A 59 2.36 3.85 2.22
N PRO A 60 2.55 2.56 1.85
CA PRO A 60 2.61 2.18 0.44
C PRO A 60 1.23 2.19 -0.22
N ARG A 61 1.20 2.61 -1.48
CA ARG A 61 0.06 2.50 -2.38
C ARG A 61 0.49 1.89 -3.70
N GLU A 62 -0.39 1.09 -4.28
CA GLU A 62 -0.18 0.42 -5.55
C GLU A 62 -0.99 1.10 -6.66
N CYS A 63 -0.34 1.35 -7.79
CA CYS A 63 -1.00 1.88 -8.98
C CYS A 63 -1.90 0.81 -9.60
N ILE A 64 -3.17 1.15 -9.80
CA ILE A 64 -4.18 0.24 -10.36
C ILE A 64 -4.26 0.37 -11.88
N LEU A 65 -4.24 1.62 -12.36
CA LEU A 65 -4.32 1.96 -13.78
C LEU A 65 -3.14 2.84 -14.13
N GLY A 66 -2.35 2.41 -15.12
CA GLY A 66 -1.24 3.19 -15.60
C GLY A 66 -1.68 4.54 -16.18
N TYR A 67 -0.89 5.58 -15.97
CA TYR A 67 -1.20 6.92 -16.46
C TYR A 67 0.06 7.76 -16.65
N ASP A 68 -0.09 8.79 -17.49
CA ASP A 68 0.95 9.79 -17.71
C ASP A 68 0.67 11.03 -16.83
N GLY A 69 1.34 11.12 -15.70
CA GLY A 69 1.20 12.25 -14.78
C GLY A 69 1.76 13.55 -15.30
N THR A 70 2.54 13.51 -16.38
CA THR A 70 3.02 14.74 -17.04
C THR A 70 1.92 15.38 -17.89
N ALA A 71 1.01 14.58 -18.44
CA ALA A 71 -0.16 15.03 -19.19
C ALA A 71 -1.36 15.34 -18.30
N HIS A 72 -1.41 14.73 -17.10
CA HIS A 72 -2.53 14.82 -16.15
C HIS A 72 -1.99 15.18 -14.76
N GLN A 73 -1.61 16.44 -14.58
CA GLN A 73 -0.95 16.90 -13.34
C GLN A 73 -1.82 16.85 -12.10
N ASP A 74 -3.15 16.82 -12.26
CA ASP A 74 -4.12 16.66 -11.18
C ASP A 74 -4.36 15.18 -10.78
N TRP A 75 -3.81 14.24 -11.53
CA TRP A 75 -3.88 12.81 -11.21
C TRP A 75 -2.71 12.44 -10.29
N THR A 76 -3.03 12.22 -9.02
CA THR A 76 -2.02 12.00 -7.97
C THR A 76 -2.27 10.70 -7.22
N ILE A 77 -1.36 10.36 -6.32
CA ILE A 77 -1.47 9.18 -5.45
C ILE A 77 -2.71 9.23 -4.53
N ASP A 78 -3.33 10.38 -4.37
CA ASP A 78 -4.59 10.53 -3.62
C ASP A 78 -5.82 10.13 -4.43
N ASN A 79 -5.68 9.92 -5.73
CA ASN A 79 -6.76 9.45 -6.58
C ASN A 79 -6.96 7.95 -6.39
N ARG A 80 -8.03 7.58 -5.69
CA ARG A 80 -8.33 6.19 -5.30
C ARG A 80 -8.80 5.32 -6.47
N THR A 81 -9.12 5.90 -7.63
CA THR A 81 -9.36 5.16 -8.87
C THR A 81 -8.04 4.70 -9.51
N LEU A 82 -6.95 5.39 -9.22
CA LEU A 82 -5.63 5.11 -9.79
C LEU A 82 -4.71 4.38 -8.82
N TRP A 83 -4.90 4.57 -7.52
CA TRP A 83 -4.05 4.03 -6.47
C TRP A 83 -4.87 3.41 -5.35
N LYS A 84 -4.39 2.30 -4.81
CA LYS A 84 -5.00 1.67 -3.64
C LYS A 84 -3.97 1.43 -2.54
N PRO A 85 -4.37 1.53 -1.27
CA PRO A 85 -3.47 1.17 -0.17
C PRO A 85 -3.21 -0.32 -0.13
N TRP A 86 -2.07 -0.71 0.41
CA TRP A 86 -1.79 -2.10 0.73
C TRP A 86 -2.34 -2.46 2.10
N HIS A 87 -2.77 -3.71 2.24
CA HIS A 87 -3.25 -4.28 3.49
C HIS A 87 -2.34 -5.43 3.92
N SER A 88 -2.11 -5.55 5.23
CA SER A 88 -1.29 -6.62 5.80
C SER A 88 -2.13 -7.84 6.14
N ARG A 89 -1.56 -9.02 5.96
CA ARG A 89 -2.16 -10.27 6.44
C ARG A 89 -1.54 -10.75 7.76
N LYS A 90 -0.77 -9.88 8.43
CA LYS A 90 -0.20 -10.13 9.76
C LYS A 90 -0.47 -8.93 10.66
N ALA A 91 -0.91 -9.20 11.91
CA ALA A 91 -1.23 -8.16 12.88
C ALA A 91 -0.03 -7.24 13.17
N GLU A 92 1.18 -7.81 13.21
CA GLU A 92 2.41 -7.06 13.52
C GLU A 92 2.78 -6.02 12.46
N TYR A 93 2.29 -6.17 11.23
CA TYR A 93 2.54 -5.24 10.13
C TYR A 93 1.28 -4.48 9.70
N ALA A 94 0.26 -4.48 10.55
CA ALA A 94 -0.98 -3.76 10.26
C ALA A 94 -0.70 -2.27 10.03
N LEU A 95 -1.39 -1.71 9.04
CA LEU A 95 -1.33 -0.28 8.71
C LEU A 95 -2.64 0.39 9.16
N PRO A 96 -2.62 1.72 9.37
CA PRO A 96 -3.85 2.44 9.71
C PRO A 96 -4.97 2.21 8.69
N TYR A 97 -6.19 2.13 9.19
CA TYR A 97 -7.38 1.98 8.36
C TYR A 97 -7.48 3.10 7.32
N GLU A 98 -7.74 2.72 6.08
CA GLU A 98 -8.09 3.65 5.02
C GLU A 98 -9.42 3.21 4.43
N ALA A 99 -10.41 4.10 4.44
CA ALA A 99 -11.76 3.77 3.99
C ALA A 99 -11.76 3.31 2.53
N PRO A 100 -12.28 2.10 2.24
CA PRO A 100 -12.39 1.65 0.85
C PRO A 100 -13.33 2.52 0.03
N THR A 101 -13.05 2.59 -1.27
CA THR A 101 -13.84 3.36 -2.23
C THR A 101 -14.61 2.48 -3.20
N GLY A 102 -14.36 1.16 -3.17
CA GLY A 102 -15.04 0.19 -4.02
C GLY A 102 -14.52 -1.22 -3.79
N ALA A 103 -14.90 -2.14 -4.68
CA ALA A 103 -14.46 -3.53 -4.57
C ALA A 103 -12.94 -3.70 -4.77
N HIS A 104 -12.32 -2.77 -5.48
CA HIS A 104 -10.89 -2.86 -5.84
C HIS A 104 -9.95 -2.60 -4.65
N ASP A 105 -10.42 -1.92 -3.62
CA ASP A 105 -9.61 -1.53 -2.46
C ASP A 105 -10.25 -1.93 -1.12
N MET A 106 -11.24 -2.82 -1.15
CA MET A 106 -11.88 -3.32 0.08
C MET A 106 -10.90 -4.14 0.92
N TYR A 107 -11.20 -4.24 2.21
CA TYR A 107 -10.52 -5.19 3.07
C TYR A 107 -11.02 -6.60 2.82
N LYS A 108 -10.10 -7.55 2.78
CA LYS A 108 -10.37 -8.96 2.52
C LYS A 108 -10.28 -9.78 3.79
N ASP A 109 -11.00 -10.88 3.82
CA ASP A 109 -10.87 -11.88 4.88
C ASP A 109 -9.39 -12.24 5.11
N GLY A 110 -8.96 -12.15 6.37
CA GLY A 110 -7.58 -12.44 6.77
C GLY A 110 -6.66 -11.23 6.82
N GLU A 111 -7.13 -10.04 6.45
CA GLU A 111 -6.35 -8.81 6.51
C GLU A 111 -6.52 -8.10 7.86
N TYR A 112 -5.53 -7.26 8.18
CA TYR A 112 -5.45 -6.54 9.45
C TYR A 112 -5.29 -5.05 9.19
N MET A 113 -5.82 -4.23 10.11
CA MET A 113 -5.61 -2.78 10.08
C MET A 113 -5.59 -2.24 11.51
N ILE A 114 -5.07 -1.01 11.67
CA ILE A 114 -5.12 -0.29 12.94
C ILE A 114 -6.33 0.66 12.89
N TRP A 115 -7.26 0.46 13.83
CA TRP A 115 -8.45 1.28 13.92
C TRP A 115 -8.19 2.56 14.73
N SER A 116 -9.11 3.51 14.68
CA SER A 116 -8.98 4.79 15.36
C SER A 116 -8.83 4.72 16.87
N ASP A 117 -9.21 3.61 17.49
CA ASP A 117 -9.01 3.34 18.92
C ASP A 117 -7.59 2.87 19.27
N GLY A 118 -6.71 2.76 18.28
CA GLY A 118 -5.35 2.29 18.42
C GLY A 118 -5.20 0.76 18.44
N LYS A 119 -6.31 0.02 18.36
CA LYS A 119 -6.28 -1.44 18.36
C LYS A 119 -6.14 -1.99 16.94
N VAL A 120 -5.46 -3.13 16.85
CA VAL A 120 -5.39 -3.88 15.59
C VAL A 120 -6.66 -4.70 15.44
N LYS A 121 -7.30 -4.59 14.27
CA LYS A 121 -8.51 -5.34 13.92
C LYS A 121 -8.19 -6.37 12.84
N HIS A 122 -8.85 -7.52 12.95
CA HIS A 122 -8.75 -8.60 11.98
C HIS A 122 -10.03 -8.67 11.16
N CYS A 123 -9.89 -8.65 9.84
CA CYS A 123 -11.02 -8.74 8.92
C CYS A 123 -11.47 -10.20 8.79
N LEU A 124 -12.74 -10.48 9.06
CA LEU A 124 -13.32 -11.82 9.05
C LEU A 124 -14.04 -12.16 7.75
N GLU A 125 -14.42 -11.15 6.99
CA GLU A 125 -15.06 -11.29 5.68
C GLU A 125 -14.80 -10.05 4.83
N ASP A 126 -14.79 -10.21 3.51
CA ASP A 126 -14.56 -9.10 2.58
C ASP A 126 -15.56 -7.98 2.84
N THR A 127 -15.09 -6.74 3.04
CA THR A 127 -15.95 -5.63 3.38
C THR A 127 -15.39 -4.27 2.94
N ASN A 128 -16.32 -3.37 2.59
CA ASN A 128 -16.04 -1.95 2.40
C ASN A 128 -16.33 -1.12 3.66
N PHE A 129 -16.85 -1.75 4.71
CA PHE A 129 -17.34 -1.05 5.89
C PHE A 129 -16.34 -1.13 7.03
N ASN A 130 -16.33 -0.10 7.87
CA ASN A 130 -15.51 -0.04 9.06
C ASN A 130 -16.14 -0.82 10.23
N PRO A 131 -15.41 -1.02 11.36
CA PRO A 131 -15.95 -1.76 12.50
C PRO A 131 -17.19 -1.18 13.15
N GLU A 132 -17.45 0.12 13.01
CA GLU A 132 -18.67 0.74 13.53
C GLU A 132 -19.86 0.52 12.61
N GLU A 133 -19.62 0.54 11.29
CA GLU A 133 -20.67 0.33 10.28
C GLU A 133 -21.08 -1.13 10.17
N TYR A 134 -20.10 -2.05 10.26
CA TYR A 134 -20.35 -3.49 10.13
C TYR A 134 -19.46 -4.27 11.10
N PRO A 135 -19.82 -4.32 12.39
CA PRO A 135 -18.98 -4.97 13.40
C PRO A 135 -18.79 -6.47 13.20
N GLN A 136 -19.68 -7.16 12.48
CA GLN A 136 -19.57 -8.60 12.21
C GLN A 136 -18.35 -8.95 11.35
N ALA A 137 -17.85 -8.02 10.55
CA ALA A 137 -16.70 -8.26 9.69
C ALA A 137 -15.35 -8.11 10.41
N TRP A 138 -15.36 -7.66 11.65
CA TRP A 138 -14.13 -7.31 12.36
C TRP A 138 -14.08 -7.88 13.77
N GLU A 139 -12.88 -8.25 14.20
CA GLU A 139 -12.60 -8.64 15.60
C GLU A 139 -11.29 -8.00 16.06
N ASP A 140 -11.10 -7.86 17.35
CA ASP A 140 -9.80 -7.44 17.91
C ASP A 140 -8.78 -8.56 17.69
N ALA A 141 -7.62 -8.16 17.20
CA ALA A 141 -6.53 -9.10 16.94
C ALA A 141 -5.79 -9.49 18.21
#